data_ceb29f0f5a93491f20a97036d1a71fef
#
_entry.id   ceb29f0f5a93491f20a97036d1a71fef
#
_cell.length_a   1.000
_cell.length_b   1.000
_cell.length_c   1.000
_cell.angle_alpha   90.00
_cell.angle_beta   90.00
_cell.angle_gamma   90.00
#
_symmetry.space_group_name_H-M   'P 1'
#
loop_
_entity.id
_entity.type
_entity.pdbx_description
1 polymer ?
#
loop_
_entity_poly.entity_id
_entity_poly.type
_entity_poly.pdbx_seq_one_letter_code
_entity_poly.pdbx_strand_id
1 'polypeptide(L)'
;RTNMVMIQDEKGNVLVQNSKNPNGYTLPTGHIELGESFVQSAMRDVKEKTGLNVEQLCLCGTKQFISSDNCRHIVFLYKTNVFNGIENEESKWIPLSNIHDYKLISGLNDVLEVFEGTKYNELYYNAQYQLKKY
;
A
#
# COMPACT_ATOMS: atom_id res chain seq x y z
N ARG A 1 8.31 1.85 -10.83
CA ARG A 1 6.95 2.28 -10.46
C ARG A 1 6.25 1.14 -9.76
N THR A 2 5.65 1.44 -8.64
CA THR A 2 5.00 0.43 -7.81
C THR A 2 3.63 0.91 -7.36
N ASN A 3 2.85 -0.01 -6.80
CA ASN A 3 1.58 0.29 -6.18
C ASN A 3 1.52 -0.33 -4.79
N MET A 4 0.62 0.18 -3.98
CA MET A 4 0.28 -0.38 -2.67
C MET A 4 -1.23 -0.28 -2.52
N VAL A 5 -1.85 -1.33 -2.01
CA VAL A 5 -3.31 -1.39 -1.92
C VAL A 5 -3.74 -1.65 -0.50
N MET A 6 -4.60 -0.76 0.02
CA MET A 6 -5.29 -0.98 1.29
C MET A 6 -6.64 -1.62 1.01
N ILE A 7 -6.83 -2.83 1.52
CA ILE A 7 -8.08 -3.58 1.39
C ILE A 7 -8.74 -3.60 2.75
N GLN A 8 -9.98 -3.10 2.83
CA GLN A 8 -10.73 -3.01 4.07
C GLN A 8 -11.96 -3.91 4.00
N ASP A 9 -12.24 -4.62 5.08
CA ASP A 9 -13.47 -5.40 5.21
C ASP A 9 -14.57 -4.59 5.93
N GLU A 10 -15.74 -5.19 6.11
CA GLU A 10 -16.90 -4.55 6.75
C GLU A 10 -16.68 -4.32 8.25
N LYS A 11 -15.72 -5.00 8.84
CA LYS A 11 -15.48 -4.94 10.29
C LYS A 11 -14.40 -3.94 10.67
N GLY A 12 -13.90 -3.17 9.71
CA GLY A 12 -12.84 -2.23 9.94
C GLY A 12 -11.44 -2.85 10.00
N ASN A 13 -11.29 -4.06 9.46
CA ASN A 13 -9.97 -4.70 9.34
C ASN A 13 -9.33 -4.35 8.02
N VAL A 14 -8.01 -4.36 8.01
CA VAL A 14 -7.20 -4.20 6.80
C VAL A 14 -6.36 -5.43 6.59
N LEU A 15 -6.11 -5.76 5.32
CA LEU A 15 -5.29 -6.91 4.98
C LEU A 15 -3.82 -6.51 4.99
N VAL A 16 -3.03 -7.24 5.75
CA VAL A 16 -1.58 -7.01 5.84
C VAL A 16 -0.84 -8.29 5.52
N GLN A 17 0.41 -8.14 5.15
CA GLN A 17 1.33 -9.24 4.94
C GLN A 17 2.60 -8.99 5.75
N ASN A 18 3.21 -10.06 6.21
CA ASN A 18 4.45 -9.98 6.98
C ASN A 18 5.63 -9.87 6.02
N SER A 19 6.39 -8.80 6.16
CA SER A 19 7.62 -8.59 5.40
C SER A 19 8.82 -8.97 6.26
N LYS A 20 9.84 -9.59 5.65
CA LYS A 20 11.06 -9.97 6.35
C LYS A 20 12.17 -8.94 6.16
N ASN A 21 12.18 -8.25 5.03
CA ASN A 21 13.21 -7.29 4.71
C ASN A 21 12.61 -6.14 3.87
N PRO A 22 12.24 -5.03 4.48
CA PRO A 22 12.31 -4.70 5.91
C PRO A 22 11.33 -5.50 6.75
N ASN A 23 11.65 -5.70 8.03
CA ASN A 23 10.85 -6.50 8.93
C ASN A 23 9.63 -5.73 9.43
N GLY A 24 8.47 -6.36 9.39
CA GLY A 24 7.21 -5.82 9.89
C GLY A 24 6.05 -6.08 8.95
N TYR A 25 4.86 -5.68 9.37
CA TYR A 25 3.68 -5.78 8.52
C TYR A 25 3.66 -4.67 7.49
N THR A 26 3.21 -5.01 6.29
CA THR A 26 3.01 -4.08 5.19
C THR A 26 1.67 -4.36 4.52
N LEU A 27 1.19 -3.39 3.75
CA LEU A 27 0.07 -3.62 2.84
C LEU A 27 0.60 -4.28 1.57
N PRO A 28 -0.26 -5.00 0.81
CA PRO A 28 0.16 -5.61 -0.45
C PRO A 28 0.75 -4.58 -1.40
N THR A 29 1.91 -4.88 -1.95
CA THR A 29 2.61 -4.02 -2.91
C THR A 29 2.99 -4.81 -4.15
N GLY A 30 3.21 -4.11 -5.25
CA GLY A 30 3.67 -4.74 -6.47
C GLY A 30 4.23 -3.76 -7.47
N HIS A 31 4.73 -4.30 -8.57
CA HIS A 31 5.35 -3.52 -9.64
C HIS A 31 4.39 -3.37 -10.82
N ILE A 32 4.40 -2.17 -11.41
CA ILE A 32 3.62 -1.86 -12.60
C ILE A 32 4.40 -2.33 -13.82
N GLU A 33 3.79 -3.16 -14.66
CA GLU A 33 4.41 -3.68 -15.86
C GLU A 33 3.92 -2.94 -17.11
N LEU A 34 4.75 -2.98 -18.16
CA LEU A 34 4.38 -2.40 -19.44
C LEU A 34 3.15 -3.11 -19.99
N GLY A 35 2.26 -2.35 -20.60
CA GLY A 35 1.04 -2.89 -21.18
C GLY A 35 -0.12 -3.01 -20.22
N GLU A 36 0.09 -2.72 -18.94
CA GLU A 36 -0.97 -2.70 -17.95
C GLU A 36 -1.28 -1.25 -17.54
N SER A 37 -2.55 -0.99 -17.27
CA SER A 37 -2.91 0.24 -16.56
C SER A 37 -2.44 0.12 -15.11
N PHE A 38 -2.39 1.24 -14.40
CA PHE A 38 -2.04 1.22 -12.98
C PHE A 38 -3.03 0.37 -12.18
N VAL A 39 -4.31 0.48 -12.48
CA VAL A 39 -5.35 -0.30 -11.80
C VAL A 39 -5.23 -1.79 -12.10
N GLN A 40 -5.05 -2.16 -13.37
CA GLN A 40 -4.85 -3.56 -13.74
C GLN A 40 -3.67 -4.19 -13.04
N SER A 41 -2.57 -3.44 -12.96
CA SER A 41 -1.36 -3.88 -12.28
C SER A 41 -1.62 -4.12 -10.80
N ALA A 42 -2.32 -3.20 -10.15
CA ALA A 42 -2.66 -3.33 -8.73
C ALA A 42 -3.55 -4.53 -8.48
N MET A 43 -4.57 -4.75 -9.33
CA MET A 43 -5.46 -5.91 -9.21
C MET A 43 -4.71 -7.22 -9.38
N ARG A 44 -3.82 -7.30 -10.37
CA ARG A 44 -2.99 -8.49 -10.60
C ARG A 44 -2.08 -8.76 -9.41
N ASP A 45 -1.39 -7.74 -8.90
CA ASP A 45 -0.47 -7.89 -7.77
C ASP A 45 -1.18 -8.37 -6.52
N VAL A 46 -2.36 -7.82 -6.23
CA VAL A 46 -3.15 -8.25 -5.07
C VAL A 46 -3.53 -9.72 -5.23
N LYS A 47 -3.99 -10.12 -6.42
CA LYS A 47 -4.37 -11.52 -6.66
C LYS A 47 -3.20 -12.47 -6.47
N GLU A 48 -2.05 -12.12 -7.03
CA GLU A 48 -0.85 -12.96 -6.91
C GLU A 48 -0.37 -13.07 -5.47
N LYS A 49 -0.41 -11.97 -4.73
CA LYS A 49 0.18 -11.93 -3.38
C LYS A 49 -0.77 -12.33 -2.28
N THR A 50 -2.06 -12.11 -2.44
CA THR A 50 -3.03 -12.36 -1.35
C THR A 50 -4.08 -13.40 -1.66
N GLY A 51 -4.32 -13.69 -2.93
CA GLY A 51 -5.41 -14.57 -3.36
C GLY A 51 -6.73 -13.86 -3.57
N LEU A 52 -6.84 -12.58 -3.22
CA LEU A 52 -8.09 -11.84 -3.34
C LEU A 52 -8.24 -11.20 -4.71
N ASN A 53 -9.48 -11.17 -5.17
CA ASN A 53 -9.88 -10.37 -6.34
C ASN A 53 -10.46 -9.06 -5.83
N VAL A 54 -9.83 -7.95 -6.18
CA VAL A 54 -10.27 -6.63 -5.76
C VAL A 54 -10.85 -5.86 -6.93
N GLU A 55 -11.79 -4.96 -6.64
CA GLU A 55 -12.46 -4.11 -7.60
C GLU A 55 -12.63 -2.71 -7.04
N GLN A 56 -12.99 -1.76 -7.90
CA GLN A 56 -13.30 -0.38 -7.54
C GLN A 56 -12.18 0.27 -6.71
N LEU A 57 -10.96 0.19 -7.24
CA LEU A 57 -9.80 0.81 -6.58
C LEU A 57 -9.89 2.33 -6.67
N CYS A 58 -9.74 3.00 -5.54
CA CYS A 58 -9.74 4.45 -5.44
C CYS A 58 -8.31 4.93 -5.23
N LEU A 59 -7.83 5.80 -6.10
CA LEU A 59 -6.51 6.40 -5.96
C LEU A 59 -6.54 7.43 -4.84
N CYS A 60 -5.80 7.18 -3.77
CA CYS A 60 -5.75 8.06 -2.60
C CYS A 60 -4.60 9.06 -2.66
N GLY A 61 -3.52 8.69 -3.32
CA GLY A 61 -2.36 9.55 -3.42
C GLY A 61 -1.12 8.81 -3.87
N THR A 62 0.02 9.46 -3.70
CA THR A 62 1.31 8.91 -4.07
C THR A 62 2.33 9.06 -2.95
N LYS A 63 3.29 8.14 -2.95
CA LYS A 63 4.52 8.27 -2.18
C LYS A 63 5.65 8.30 -3.18
N GLN A 64 6.56 9.25 -3.02
CA GLN A 64 7.71 9.39 -3.92
C GLN A 64 8.98 9.46 -3.11
N PHE A 65 10.05 8.89 -3.64
CA PHE A 65 11.37 9.05 -3.04
C PHE A 65 12.43 9.10 -4.14
N ILE A 66 13.52 9.80 -3.82
CA ILE A 66 14.67 9.93 -4.70
C ILE A 66 15.75 9.00 -4.18
N SER A 67 16.17 8.05 -5.02
CA SER A 67 17.21 7.10 -4.65
C SER A 67 18.59 7.72 -4.78
N SER A 68 19.61 7.00 -4.28
CA SER A 68 20.99 7.47 -4.29
C SER A 68 21.55 7.68 -5.70
N ASP A 69 20.99 6.99 -6.70
CA ASP A 69 21.36 7.18 -8.12
C ASP A 69 20.52 8.28 -8.78
N ASN A 70 19.86 9.11 -7.99
CA ASN A 70 19.07 10.25 -8.43
C ASN A 70 17.87 9.86 -9.30
N CYS A 71 17.33 8.67 -9.08
CA CYS A 71 16.10 8.23 -9.74
C CYS A 71 14.88 8.47 -8.86
N ARG A 72 13.78 8.89 -9.49
CA ARG A 72 12.50 9.06 -8.80
C ARG A 72 11.73 7.75 -8.80
N HIS A 73 11.35 7.31 -7.62
CA HIS A 73 10.49 6.15 -7.43
C HIS A 73 9.12 6.63 -7.00
N ILE A 74 8.08 6.09 -7.61
CA ILE A 74 6.69 6.50 -7.34
C ILE A 74 5.90 5.28 -6.94
N VAL A 75 5.19 5.38 -5.82
CA VAL A 75 4.26 4.36 -5.33
C VAL A 75 2.86 4.96 -5.40
N PHE A 76 1.97 4.32 -6.17
CA PHE A 76 0.57 4.70 -6.24
C PHE A 76 -0.20 4.02 -5.13
N LEU A 77 -0.98 4.77 -4.37
CA LEU A 77 -1.68 4.30 -3.18
C LEU A 77 -3.17 4.17 -3.48
N TYR A 78 -3.65 2.94 -3.57
CA TYR A 78 -5.05 2.63 -3.85
C TYR A 78 -5.74 2.03 -2.65
N LYS A 79 -7.04 2.29 -2.54
CA LYS A 79 -7.88 1.75 -1.47
C LYS A 79 -9.13 1.14 -2.05
N THR A 80 -9.62 0.04 -1.47
CA THR A 80 -10.88 -0.56 -1.82
C THR A 80 -11.49 -1.33 -0.65
N ASN A 81 -12.81 -1.43 -0.64
CA ASN A 81 -13.56 -2.33 0.23
C ASN A 81 -14.38 -3.34 -0.58
N VAL A 82 -14.14 -3.42 -1.89
CA VAL A 82 -14.86 -4.33 -2.78
C VAL A 82 -13.90 -5.44 -3.21
N PHE A 83 -14.15 -6.62 -2.71
CA PHE A 83 -13.30 -7.78 -2.99
C PHE A 83 -14.07 -9.08 -2.81
N ASN A 84 -13.54 -10.15 -3.37
CA ASN A 84 -14.02 -11.51 -3.13
C ASN A 84 -12.83 -12.47 -3.10
N GLY A 85 -13.11 -13.71 -2.71
CA GLY A 85 -12.10 -14.74 -2.57
C GLY A 85 -11.68 -14.93 -1.12
N ILE A 86 -10.69 -15.77 -0.92
CA ILE A 86 -10.16 -16.08 0.40
C ILE A 86 -8.67 -15.75 0.39
N GLU A 87 -8.24 -15.01 1.39
CA GLU A 87 -6.83 -14.66 1.55
C GLU A 87 -5.95 -15.88 1.77
N ASN A 88 -4.73 -15.83 1.28
CA ASN A 88 -3.76 -16.91 1.48
C ASN A 88 -3.20 -16.88 2.91
N GLU A 89 -2.37 -17.88 3.25
CA GLU A 89 -1.79 -18.02 4.59
C GLU A 89 -0.81 -16.90 4.97
N GLU A 90 -0.26 -16.20 3.98
CA GLU A 90 0.70 -15.12 4.20
C GLU A 90 0.01 -13.80 4.50
N SER A 91 -1.30 -13.74 4.36
CA SER A 91 -2.10 -12.53 4.55
C SER A 91 -2.92 -12.65 5.83
N LYS A 92 -3.10 -11.51 6.50
CA LYS A 92 -3.79 -11.46 7.78
C LYS A 92 -4.65 -10.21 7.86
N TRP A 93 -5.87 -10.36 8.36
CA TRP A 93 -6.74 -9.23 8.67
C TRP A 93 -6.43 -8.73 10.06
N ILE A 94 -6.16 -7.45 10.20
CA ILE A 94 -5.95 -6.81 11.50
C ILE A 94 -6.80 -5.55 11.61
N PRO A 95 -7.28 -5.20 12.83
CA PRO A 95 -8.08 -4.00 13.00
C PRO A 95 -7.27 -2.74 12.66
N LEU A 96 -7.84 -1.89 11.80
CA LEU A 96 -7.19 -0.62 11.48
C LEU A 96 -7.07 0.28 12.71
N SER A 97 -8.04 0.20 13.62
CA SER A 97 -8.07 1.06 14.81
C SER A 97 -6.87 0.85 15.75
N ASN A 98 -6.26 -0.34 15.72
CA ASN A 98 -5.08 -0.61 16.55
C ASN A 98 -3.90 -1.14 15.73
N ILE A 99 -3.82 -0.72 14.47
CA ILE A 99 -2.73 -1.13 13.58
C ILE A 99 -1.36 -0.70 14.14
N HIS A 100 -1.31 0.39 14.89
CA HIS A 100 -0.06 0.90 15.48
C HIS A 100 0.46 0.04 16.64
N ASP A 101 -0.33 -0.91 17.12
CA ASP A 101 0.10 -1.89 18.11
C ASP A 101 0.96 -2.99 17.50
N TYR A 102 0.99 -3.06 16.19
CA TYR A 102 1.76 -4.05 15.43
C TYR A 102 3.06 -3.44 14.94
N LYS A 103 4.05 -4.31 14.71
CA LYS A 103 5.29 -3.85 14.10
C LYS A 103 5.06 -3.65 12.61
N LEU A 104 5.12 -2.40 12.17
CA LEU A 104 4.93 -2.02 10.78
C LEU A 104 6.29 -1.75 10.14
N ILE A 105 6.38 -1.95 8.81
CA ILE A 105 7.59 -1.55 8.08
C ILE A 105 7.78 -0.03 8.20
N SER A 106 9.04 0.39 8.08
CA SER A 106 9.39 1.81 8.13
C SER A 106 8.62 2.61 7.08
N GLY A 107 8.05 3.74 7.50
CA GLY A 107 7.32 4.64 6.61
C GLY A 107 5.85 4.31 6.42
N LEU A 108 5.37 3.15 6.89
CA LEU A 108 3.97 2.80 6.70
C LEU A 108 3.03 3.73 7.47
N ASN A 109 3.44 4.24 8.62
CA ASN A 109 2.63 5.19 9.39
C ASN A 109 2.27 6.43 8.57
N ASP A 110 3.21 6.95 7.80
CA ASP A 110 2.97 8.12 6.95
C ASP A 110 2.02 7.78 5.80
N VAL A 111 2.17 6.59 5.23
CA VAL A 111 1.31 6.11 4.15
C VAL A 111 -0.13 5.96 4.66
N LEU A 112 -0.32 5.47 5.88
CA LEU A 112 -1.65 5.34 6.47
C LEU A 112 -2.37 6.69 6.59
N GLU A 113 -1.64 7.78 6.82
CA GLU A 113 -2.24 9.11 6.84
C GLU A 113 -2.83 9.50 5.47
N VAL A 114 -2.18 9.08 4.39
CA VAL A 114 -2.70 9.30 3.03
C VAL A 114 -3.98 8.49 2.82
N PHE A 115 -4.00 7.25 3.27
CA PHE A 115 -5.19 6.40 3.14
C PHE A 115 -6.38 6.91 3.95
N GLU A 116 -6.16 7.64 5.04
CA GLU A 116 -7.24 8.31 5.75
C GLU A 116 -7.97 9.32 4.86
N GLY A 117 -7.25 9.95 3.93
CA GLY A 117 -7.83 10.79 2.91
C GLY A 117 -8.28 12.18 3.34
N THR A 118 -7.96 12.61 4.56
CA THR A 118 -8.44 13.89 5.09
C THR A 118 -7.40 15.00 5.09
N LYS A 119 -6.10 14.64 5.06
CA LYS A 119 -5.04 15.64 5.22
C LYS A 119 -4.07 15.69 4.06
N TYR A 120 -3.62 14.54 3.60
CA TYR A 120 -2.52 14.45 2.64
C TYR A 120 -2.87 13.51 1.50
N ASN A 121 -2.36 13.82 0.29
CA ASN A 121 -2.43 12.90 -0.84
C ASN A 121 -1.08 12.73 -1.53
N GLU A 122 -0.03 13.37 -1.00
CA GLU A 122 1.31 13.20 -1.55
C GLU A 122 2.33 13.18 -0.43
N LEU A 123 3.19 12.14 -0.44
CA LEU A 123 4.36 12.05 0.41
C LEU A 123 5.60 12.14 -0.47
N TYR A 124 6.48 13.08 -0.17
CA TYR A 124 7.71 13.27 -0.93
C TYR A 124 8.93 13.17 -0.03
N TYR A 125 9.77 12.18 -0.29
CA TYR A 125 11.08 12.01 0.38
C TYR A 125 12.17 12.48 -0.58
N ASN A 126 12.90 13.51 -0.20
CA ASN A 126 14.01 14.01 -1.02
C ASN A 126 15.24 13.09 -0.90
N ALA A 127 16.31 13.46 -1.60
CA ALA A 127 17.54 12.64 -1.61
C ALA A 127 18.20 12.50 -0.24
N GLN A 128 17.87 13.37 0.71
CA GLN A 128 18.35 13.32 2.09
C GLN A 128 17.33 12.65 3.03
N TYR A 129 16.33 11.98 2.49
CA TYR A 129 15.24 11.33 3.23
C TYR A 129 14.42 12.27 4.12
N GLN A 130 14.36 13.55 3.75
CA GLN A 130 13.48 14.50 4.41
C GLN A 130 12.10 14.38 3.80
N LEU A 131 11.08 14.23 4.64
CA LEU A 131 9.70 14.02 4.21
C LEU A 131 8.94 15.34 4.19
N LYS A 132 8.22 15.57 3.08
CA LYS A 132 7.20 16.61 2.98
C LYS A 132 5.87 15.96 2.64
N LYS A 133 4.82 16.45 3.28
CA LYS A 133 3.46 15.96 3.11
C LYS A 133 2.59 17.07 2.51
N TYR A 134 1.81 16.74 1.51
CA TYR A 134 0.93 17.69 0.83
C TYR A 134 -0.50 17.21 0.80
#